data_7fda51bc94e57fc6098ad921304ee2be
#
_entry.id   7fda51bc94e57fc6098ad921304ee2be
#
_cell.length_a   1.000
_cell.length_b   1.000
_cell.length_c   1.000
_cell.angle_alpha   90.00
_cell.angle_beta   90.00
_cell.angle_gamma   90.00
#
_symmetry.space_group_name_H-M   'P 1'
#
loop_
_entity.id
_entity.type
_entity.pdbx_description
1 polymer ?
#
loop_
_entity_poly.entity_id
_entity_poly.type
_entity_poly.pdbx_seq_one_letter_code
_entity_poly.pdbx_strand_id
1 'polypeptide(L)'
;MSRRNMAVDAMPGTPMIETLPPGKPAEAPASRSEAVAEGVIRKIVPAERQDFLDHLMRLDPLSRFMRFGGVVSDAALARHASRAVEGDKLLVGYFADGQLRAVAELHPLPKKPGRPVAAEAAFSVERDWQGKGIGSALMRQLVLLAQNRGIEDLEVVFLPNNGRMKSIALRHEADFSLDETEMVGHMRTPRATPFSWLREMMGDVSAVFSSAFELQDRMLPRPHRGH
;
A
#
# COMPACT_ATOMS: atom_id res chain seq x y z
N MET A 1 -15.04 67.95 -49.47
CA MET A 1 -16.10 68.81 -48.88
C MET A 1 -16.99 67.96 -48.00
N SER A 2 -17.27 68.46 -46.87
CA SER A 2 -18.29 68.20 -45.84
C SER A 2 -17.95 67.14 -44.80
N ARG A 3 -17.52 67.72 -43.68
CA ARG A 3 -17.49 67.11 -42.38
C ARG A 3 -18.92 66.93 -41.85
N ARG A 4 -19.26 65.82 -41.27
CA ARG A 4 -20.36 65.77 -40.32
C ARG A 4 -19.90 65.14 -39.04
N ASN A 5 -19.92 65.98 -37.98
CA ASN A 5 -19.92 65.64 -36.58
C ASN A 5 -21.06 64.68 -36.27
N MET A 6 -20.80 63.68 -35.51
CA MET A 6 -21.86 62.98 -34.78
C MET A 6 -21.43 62.76 -33.33
N ALA A 7 -22.34 63.14 -32.47
CA ALA A 7 -22.22 63.28 -31.05
C ALA A 7 -21.81 61.98 -30.29
N VAL A 8 -21.05 62.22 -29.24
CA VAL A 8 -20.76 61.24 -28.18
C VAL A 8 -22.02 61.12 -27.31
N ASP A 9 -22.64 59.96 -27.36
CA ASP A 9 -23.73 59.63 -26.48
C ASP A 9 -23.22 58.99 -25.21
N ALA A 10 -23.72 59.44 -24.07
CA ALA A 10 -23.22 59.08 -22.73
C ALA A 10 -23.65 57.66 -22.34
N MET A 11 -22.70 56.88 -21.87
CA MET A 11 -22.97 55.59 -21.24
C MET A 11 -23.46 55.78 -19.79
N PRO A 12 -24.55 55.12 -19.39
CA PRO A 12 -25.01 55.13 -17.99
C PRO A 12 -24.38 54.01 -17.19
N GLY A 13 -23.93 54.36 -15.99
CA GLY A 13 -23.99 53.48 -14.82
C GLY A 13 -23.03 52.30 -14.72
N THR A 14 -21.88 52.49 -14.09
CA THR A 14 -21.07 51.41 -13.49
C THR A 14 -21.86 50.78 -12.36
N PRO A 15 -22.09 49.43 -12.35
CA PRO A 15 -22.64 48.79 -11.19
C PRO A 15 -21.61 48.71 -10.05
N MET A 16 -21.99 49.17 -8.87
CA MET A 16 -21.27 49.01 -7.62
C MET A 16 -20.92 47.54 -7.40
N ILE A 17 -19.63 47.27 -7.25
CA ILE A 17 -19.15 45.95 -6.82
C ILE A 17 -19.48 45.84 -5.33
N GLU A 18 -20.49 45.04 -5.01
CA GLU A 18 -20.82 44.64 -3.66
C GLU A 18 -19.72 43.74 -3.13
N THR A 19 -18.94 44.28 -2.18
CA THR A 19 -17.87 43.55 -1.51
C THR A 19 -18.49 42.43 -0.67
N LEU A 20 -18.33 41.18 -1.14
CA LEU A 20 -18.63 39.97 -0.30
C LEU A 20 -17.75 40.02 0.96
N PRO A 21 -18.31 39.65 2.12
CA PRO A 21 -17.53 39.49 3.34
C PRO A 21 -16.47 38.39 3.18
N PRO A 22 -15.29 38.51 3.85
CA PRO A 22 -14.24 37.48 3.75
C PRO A 22 -14.78 36.15 4.23
N GLY A 23 -14.87 35.20 3.30
CA GLY A 23 -15.22 33.82 3.57
C GLY A 23 -14.24 33.21 4.57
N LYS A 24 -14.81 32.59 5.61
CA LYS A 24 -14.10 31.75 6.57
C LYS A 24 -13.09 30.85 5.81
N PRO A 25 -11.82 30.77 6.24
CA PRO A 25 -10.88 29.86 5.58
C PRO A 25 -11.46 28.46 5.55
N ALA A 26 -11.56 27.87 4.36
CA ALA A 26 -11.93 26.48 4.22
C ALA A 26 -10.93 25.65 5.02
N GLU A 27 -11.43 24.93 6.02
CA GLU A 27 -10.64 23.90 6.71
C GLU A 27 -10.08 22.98 5.65
N ALA A 28 -8.74 22.91 5.59
CA ALA A 28 -8.06 21.95 4.74
C ALA A 28 -8.57 20.56 5.10
N PRO A 29 -8.87 19.68 4.12
CA PRO A 29 -9.33 18.34 4.41
C PRO A 29 -8.27 17.65 5.27
N ALA A 30 -8.68 17.17 6.44
CA ALA A 30 -7.87 16.38 7.36
C ALA A 30 -7.06 15.36 6.58
N SER A 31 -5.77 15.32 6.86
CA SER A 31 -4.79 14.57 6.07
C SER A 31 -5.22 13.10 6.00
N ARG A 32 -5.18 12.51 4.80
CA ARG A 32 -5.41 11.07 4.54
C ARG A 32 -4.51 10.12 5.38
N SER A 33 -3.70 10.65 6.27
CA SER A 33 -2.86 9.92 7.22
C SER A 33 -3.64 9.27 8.37
N GLU A 34 -4.82 9.76 8.71
CA GLU A 34 -5.58 9.25 9.87
C GLU A 34 -6.27 7.90 9.62
N ALA A 35 -6.55 7.55 8.37
CA ALA A 35 -7.25 6.29 8.04
C ALA A 35 -6.39 5.02 8.18
N VAL A 36 -5.06 5.13 8.34
CA VAL A 36 -4.15 4.00 8.58
C VAL A 36 -3.95 3.75 10.08
N ALA A 37 -4.48 4.61 10.95
CA ALA A 37 -4.21 4.61 12.39
C ALA A 37 -4.89 3.47 13.18
N GLU A 38 -5.81 2.72 12.58
CA GLU A 38 -6.53 1.64 13.27
C GLU A 38 -5.84 0.28 13.23
N GLY A 39 -4.66 0.15 12.60
CA GLY A 39 -3.97 -1.12 12.46
C GLY A 39 -2.46 -1.01 12.53
N VAL A 40 -1.80 -2.16 12.72
CA VAL A 40 -0.35 -2.28 12.86
C VAL A 40 0.25 -2.95 11.63
N ILE A 41 1.33 -2.35 11.09
CA ILE A 41 2.14 -2.98 10.02
C ILE A 41 3.36 -3.60 10.67
N ARG A 42 3.52 -4.92 10.49
CA ARG A 42 4.66 -5.68 11.01
C ARG A 42 4.99 -6.88 10.14
N LYS A 43 6.15 -7.48 10.36
CA LYS A 43 6.52 -8.76 9.73
C LYS A 43 5.57 -9.87 10.19
N ILE A 44 5.27 -10.78 9.28
CA ILE A 44 4.56 -12.04 9.54
C ILE A 44 5.62 -13.09 9.86
N VAL A 45 5.46 -13.78 10.97
CA VAL A 45 6.36 -14.85 11.40
C VAL A 45 5.85 -16.24 10.97
N PRO A 46 6.70 -17.27 10.90
CA PRO A 46 6.29 -18.60 10.44
C PRO A 46 5.12 -19.21 11.24
N ALA A 47 5.00 -18.87 12.52
CA ALA A 47 3.87 -19.32 13.36
C ALA A 47 2.51 -18.76 12.90
N GLU A 48 2.50 -17.65 12.16
CA GLU A 48 1.29 -16.99 11.64
C GLU A 48 0.91 -17.44 10.23
N ARG A 49 1.45 -18.58 9.78
CA ARG A 49 1.11 -19.16 8.47
C ARG A 49 -0.40 -19.32 8.27
N GLN A 50 -1.12 -19.69 9.32
CA GLN A 50 -2.56 -19.87 9.24
C GLN A 50 -3.28 -18.52 9.04
N ASP A 51 -2.88 -17.49 9.74
CA ASP A 51 -3.44 -16.13 9.55
C ASP A 51 -3.22 -15.64 8.11
N PHE A 52 -2.06 -15.98 7.51
CA PHE A 52 -1.78 -15.65 6.10
C PHE A 52 -2.67 -16.43 5.14
N LEU A 53 -2.83 -17.75 5.36
CA LEU A 53 -3.75 -18.55 4.56
C LEU A 53 -5.19 -18.04 4.67
N ASP A 54 -5.65 -17.76 5.88
CA ASP A 54 -7.01 -17.26 6.13
C ASP A 54 -7.23 -15.91 5.44
N HIS A 55 -6.23 -15.01 5.44
CA HIS A 55 -6.27 -13.78 4.67
C HIS A 55 -6.46 -14.05 3.17
N LEU A 56 -5.67 -14.94 2.57
CA LEU A 56 -5.79 -15.30 1.15
C LEU A 56 -7.16 -15.89 0.82
N MET A 57 -7.72 -16.68 1.73
CA MET A 57 -9.06 -17.26 1.59
C MET A 57 -10.17 -16.22 1.66
N ARG A 58 -10.01 -15.14 2.43
CA ARG A 58 -10.98 -14.03 2.52
C ARG A 58 -10.92 -13.04 1.36
N LEU A 59 -9.89 -13.12 0.51
CA LEU A 59 -9.85 -12.29 -0.70
C LEU A 59 -11.05 -12.61 -1.60
N ASP A 60 -11.75 -11.58 -2.04
CA ASP A 60 -12.79 -11.72 -3.06
C ASP A 60 -12.21 -12.22 -4.40
N PRO A 61 -13.04 -12.81 -5.28
CA PRO A 61 -12.55 -13.40 -6.53
C PRO A 61 -11.74 -12.44 -7.40
N LEU A 62 -12.12 -11.16 -7.46
CA LEU A 62 -11.40 -10.17 -8.24
C LEU A 62 -10.04 -9.84 -7.62
N SER A 63 -9.97 -9.65 -6.31
CA SER A 63 -8.72 -9.40 -5.60
C SER A 63 -7.76 -10.58 -5.71
N ARG A 64 -8.28 -11.83 -5.65
CA ARG A 64 -7.53 -13.05 -5.88
C ARG A 64 -6.96 -13.12 -7.29
N PHE A 65 -7.81 -12.85 -8.28
CA PHE A 65 -7.40 -12.82 -9.70
C PHE A 65 -6.31 -11.76 -9.93
N MET A 66 -6.48 -10.56 -9.41
CA MET A 66 -5.49 -9.49 -9.55
C MET A 66 -4.15 -9.79 -8.86
N ARG A 67 -4.16 -10.58 -7.77
CA ARG A 67 -2.96 -10.97 -7.02
C ARG A 67 -2.18 -12.07 -7.71
N PHE A 68 -2.85 -13.04 -8.33
CA PHE A 68 -2.23 -14.25 -8.87
C PHE A 68 -2.22 -14.32 -10.40
N GLY A 69 -2.73 -13.30 -11.07
CA GLY A 69 -2.81 -13.26 -12.54
C GLY A 69 -3.82 -14.26 -13.14
N GLY A 70 -4.60 -14.97 -12.31
CA GLY A 70 -5.51 -16.01 -12.75
C GLY A 70 -6.37 -16.61 -11.64
N VAL A 71 -7.14 -17.63 -12.02
CA VAL A 71 -7.97 -18.38 -11.07
C VAL A 71 -7.09 -19.37 -10.31
N VAL A 72 -7.11 -19.30 -8.98
CA VAL A 72 -6.35 -20.17 -8.09
C VAL A 72 -7.28 -20.96 -7.19
N SER A 73 -6.99 -22.25 -7.02
CA SER A 73 -7.72 -23.11 -6.10
C SER A 73 -7.27 -22.91 -4.65
N ASP A 74 -8.13 -23.28 -3.70
CA ASP A 74 -7.80 -23.20 -2.28
C ASP A 74 -6.57 -24.04 -1.91
N ALA A 75 -6.41 -25.20 -2.55
CA ALA A 75 -5.20 -26.03 -2.40
C ALA A 75 -3.93 -25.31 -2.91
N ALA A 76 -4.03 -24.49 -3.96
CA ALA A 76 -2.91 -23.70 -4.43
C ALA A 76 -2.58 -22.55 -3.46
N LEU A 77 -3.59 -21.92 -2.86
CA LEU A 77 -3.40 -20.90 -1.81
C LEU A 77 -2.73 -21.50 -0.57
N ALA A 78 -3.14 -22.68 -0.13
CA ALA A 78 -2.52 -23.38 1.00
C ALA A 78 -1.02 -23.67 0.74
N ARG A 79 -0.70 -24.17 -0.47
CA ARG A 79 0.71 -24.39 -0.87
C ARG A 79 1.49 -23.10 -0.94
N HIS A 80 0.88 -22.02 -1.46
CA HIS A 80 1.52 -20.71 -1.52
C HIS A 80 1.84 -20.20 -0.11
N ALA A 81 0.88 -20.23 0.81
CA ALA A 81 1.06 -19.78 2.20
C ALA A 81 2.18 -20.56 2.90
N SER A 82 2.24 -21.90 2.74
CA SER A 82 3.31 -22.71 3.31
C SER A 82 4.69 -22.32 2.78
N ARG A 83 4.83 -22.21 1.45
CA ARG A 83 6.12 -21.85 0.82
C ARG A 83 6.56 -20.42 1.13
N ALA A 84 5.61 -19.52 1.33
CA ALA A 84 5.95 -18.10 1.58
C ALA A 84 6.56 -17.89 2.96
N VAL A 85 6.16 -18.65 3.96
CA VAL A 85 6.66 -18.51 5.35
C VAL A 85 7.87 -19.40 5.65
N GLU A 86 8.14 -20.42 4.84
CA GLU A 86 9.25 -21.37 5.03
C GLU A 86 10.54 -21.01 4.28
N GLY A 87 10.48 -20.05 3.34
CA GLY A 87 11.61 -19.69 2.48
C GLY A 87 12.30 -18.37 2.86
N ASP A 88 13.19 -17.91 1.99
CA ASP A 88 13.89 -16.62 2.11
C ASP A 88 13.00 -15.40 1.83
N LYS A 89 11.69 -15.62 1.75
CA LYS A 89 10.69 -14.59 1.49
C LYS A 89 10.42 -13.79 2.76
N LEU A 90 10.10 -12.54 2.57
CA LEU A 90 9.67 -11.68 3.66
C LEU A 90 8.21 -11.31 3.46
N LEU A 91 7.45 -11.47 4.51
CA LEU A 91 6.06 -11.08 4.53
C LEU A 91 5.85 -9.95 5.53
N VAL A 92 5.14 -8.92 5.09
CA VAL A 92 4.71 -7.80 5.93
C VAL A 92 3.19 -7.76 5.92
N GLY A 93 2.58 -7.83 7.09
CA GLY A 93 1.13 -7.79 7.27
C GLY A 93 0.66 -6.47 7.83
N TYR A 94 -0.54 -6.07 7.44
CA TYR A 94 -1.33 -5.07 8.12
C TYR A 94 -2.41 -5.77 8.93
N PHE A 95 -2.35 -5.63 10.24
CA PHE A 95 -3.26 -6.23 11.21
C PHE A 95 -4.22 -5.17 11.75
N ALA A 96 -5.50 -5.48 11.73
CA ALA A 96 -6.56 -4.68 12.33
C ALA A 96 -7.64 -5.61 12.90
N ASP A 97 -8.25 -5.23 14.02
CA ASP A 97 -9.25 -6.03 14.74
C ASP A 97 -8.75 -7.45 15.04
N GLY A 98 -7.47 -7.60 15.39
CA GLY A 98 -6.83 -8.89 15.66
C GLY A 98 -6.73 -9.82 14.45
N GLN A 99 -6.89 -9.33 13.21
CA GLN A 99 -6.83 -10.13 11.98
C GLN A 99 -5.89 -9.51 10.95
N LEU A 100 -5.25 -10.36 10.17
CA LEU A 100 -4.44 -9.96 9.03
C LEU A 100 -5.36 -9.54 7.87
N ARG A 101 -5.32 -8.27 7.47
CA ARG A 101 -6.21 -7.65 6.47
C ARG A 101 -5.52 -7.36 5.14
N ALA A 102 -4.21 -7.22 5.16
CA ALA A 102 -3.43 -7.01 3.94
C ALA A 102 -2.02 -7.56 4.12
N VAL A 103 -1.41 -7.99 3.02
CA VAL A 103 -0.05 -8.54 3.00
C VAL A 103 0.73 -7.96 1.83
N ALA A 104 2.00 -7.69 2.09
CA ALA A 104 3.02 -7.50 1.07
C ALA A 104 4.08 -8.59 1.21
N GLU A 105 4.46 -9.17 0.09
CA GLU A 105 5.44 -10.24 -0.02
C GLU A 105 6.66 -9.73 -0.77
N LEU A 106 7.86 -10.04 -0.29
CA LEU A 106 9.13 -9.77 -0.95
C LEU A 106 9.77 -11.11 -1.31
N HIS A 107 9.93 -11.35 -2.60
CA HIS A 107 10.47 -12.59 -3.14
C HIS A 107 11.83 -12.31 -3.78
N PRO A 108 12.96 -12.70 -3.17
CA PRO A 108 14.25 -12.55 -3.79
C PRO A 108 14.31 -13.26 -5.14
N LEU A 109 14.81 -12.56 -6.17
CA LEU A 109 15.01 -13.15 -7.49
C LEU A 109 16.41 -13.77 -7.60
N PRO A 110 16.59 -14.78 -8.46
CA PRO A 110 17.90 -15.36 -8.69
C PRO A 110 18.92 -14.31 -9.16
N LYS A 111 20.08 -14.28 -8.51
CA LYS A 111 21.17 -13.38 -8.89
C LYS A 111 21.66 -13.70 -10.30
N LYS A 112 21.74 -12.67 -11.14
CA LYS A 112 22.25 -12.76 -12.51
C LYS A 112 23.57 -11.99 -12.60
N PRO A 113 24.66 -12.55 -13.18
CA PRO A 113 25.92 -11.83 -13.35
C PRO A 113 25.74 -10.51 -14.10
N GLY A 114 26.30 -9.42 -13.59
CA GLY A 114 26.21 -8.09 -14.21
C GLY A 114 24.83 -7.42 -14.11
N ARG A 115 23.90 -7.98 -13.33
CA ARG A 115 22.59 -7.38 -13.05
C ARG A 115 22.49 -6.96 -11.58
N PRO A 116 21.71 -5.92 -11.27
CA PRO A 116 21.43 -5.55 -9.87
C PRO A 116 20.78 -6.73 -9.12
N VAL A 117 20.95 -6.74 -7.80
CA VAL A 117 20.23 -7.68 -6.93
C VAL A 117 18.77 -7.27 -6.93
N ALA A 118 17.90 -8.16 -7.36
CA ALA A 118 16.49 -7.87 -7.56
C ALA A 118 15.59 -8.74 -6.67
N ALA A 119 14.38 -8.22 -6.39
CA ALA A 119 13.31 -8.96 -5.74
C ALA A 119 11.96 -8.54 -6.33
N GLU A 120 11.02 -9.46 -6.35
CA GLU A 120 9.63 -9.21 -6.72
C GLU A 120 8.81 -8.86 -5.48
N ALA A 121 7.98 -7.82 -5.60
CA ALA A 121 7.02 -7.41 -4.59
C ALA A 121 5.61 -7.75 -5.04
N ALA A 122 4.84 -8.40 -4.19
CA ALA A 122 3.46 -8.77 -4.44
C ALA A 122 2.56 -8.32 -3.29
N PHE A 123 1.32 -7.93 -3.61
CA PHE A 123 0.39 -7.33 -2.64
C PHE A 123 -0.98 -7.97 -2.69
N SER A 124 -1.57 -8.16 -1.52
CA SER A 124 -2.98 -8.52 -1.36
C SER A 124 -3.62 -7.67 -0.26
N VAL A 125 -4.81 -7.14 -0.54
CA VAL A 125 -5.58 -6.32 0.41
C VAL A 125 -7.04 -6.76 0.32
N GLU A 126 -7.64 -7.11 1.45
CA GLU A 126 -9.07 -7.44 1.53
C GLU A 126 -9.91 -6.25 1.05
N ARG A 127 -11.03 -6.53 0.37
CA ARG A 127 -11.83 -5.53 -0.36
C ARG A 127 -12.22 -4.32 0.49
N ASP A 128 -12.69 -4.57 1.72
CA ASP A 128 -13.17 -3.51 2.63
C ASP A 128 -12.03 -2.64 3.18
N TRP A 129 -10.78 -3.10 3.01
CA TRP A 129 -9.57 -2.42 3.43
C TRP A 129 -8.84 -1.71 2.28
N GLN A 130 -9.33 -1.84 1.06
CA GLN A 130 -8.78 -1.15 -0.12
C GLN A 130 -9.13 0.34 -0.11
N GLY A 131 -8.30 1.16 -0.78
CA GLY A 131 -8.53 2.61 -0.87
C GLY A 131 -8.15 3.43 0.36
N LYS A 132 -7.77 2.77 1.47
CA LYS A 132 -7.42 3.40 2.76
C LYS A 132 -5.91 3.69 2.92
N GLY A 133 -5.12 3.63 1.86
CA GLY A 133 -3.67 3.90 1.89
C GLY A 133 -2.80 2.74 2.37
N ILE A 134 -3.39 1.60 2.79
CA ILE A 134 -2.69 0.43 3.35
C ILE A 134 -1.65 -0.13 2.37
N GLY A 135 -2.00 -0.31 1.10
CA GLY A 135 -1.06 -0.79 0.08
C GLY A 135 0.16 0.12 -0.08
N SER A 136 -0.02 1.46 -0.02
CA SER A 136 1.11 2.40 -0.05
C SER A 136 1.96 2.33 1.21
N ALA A 137 1.35 2.08 2.37
CA ALA A 137 2.07 1.91 3.63
C ALA A 137 2.89 0.61 3.63
N LEU A 138 2.32 -0.49 3.13
CA LEU A 138 3.01 -1.77 2.93
C LEU A 138 4.17 -1.64 1.95
N MET A 139 3.99 -0.90 0.83
CA MET A 139 5.06 -0.65 -0.14
C MET A 139 6.23 0.09 0.51
N ARG A 140 5.99 1.15 1.29
CA ARG A 140 7.06 1.86 2.02
C ARG A 140 7.84 0.93 2.94
N GLN A 141 7.16 0.00 3.61
CA GLN A 141 7.82 -0.98 4.46
C GLN A 141 8.64 -1.99 3.65
N LEU A 142 8.11 -2.47 2.51
CA LEU A 142 8.87 -3.35 1.61
C LEU A 142 10.12 -2.68 1.05
N VAL A 143 10.03 -1.42 0.63
CA VAL A 143 11.21 -0.66 0.14
C VAL A 143 12.27 -0.56 1.23
N LEU A 144 11.90 -0.28 2.48
CA LEU A 144 12.84 -0.27 3.62
C LEU A 144 13.49 -1.64 3.83
N LEU A 145 12.72 -2.71 3.77
CA LEU A 145 13.24 -4.08 3.93
C LEU A 145 14.15 -4.49 2.77
N ALA A 146 13.81 -4.13 1.54
CA ALA A 146 14.60 -4.37 0.35
C ALA A 146 15.95 -3.61 0.42
N GLN A 147 15.88 -2.32 0.79
CA GLN A 147 17.07 -1.48 1.03
C GLN A 147 18.05 -2.12 2.01
N ASN A 148 17.57 -2.57 3.18
CA ASN A 148 18.42 -3.15 4.22
C ASN A 148 18.98 -4.53 3.86
N ARG A 149 18.47 -5.17 2.80
CA ARG A 149 18.96 -6.45 2.26
C ARG A 149 19.82 -6.29 1.01
N GLY A 150 20.13 -5.05 0.64
CA GLY A 150 20.95 -4.75 -0.54
C GLY A 150 20.26 -5.13 -1.85
N ILE A 151 18.92 -5.20 -1.86
CA ILE A 151 18.13 -5.32 -3.08
C ILE A 151 18.19 -3.96 -3.76
N GLU A 152 18.62 -3.92 -5.00
CA GLU A 152 18.83 -2.68 -5.77
C GLU A 152 17.65 -2.39 -6.72
N ASP A 153 16.95 -3.45 -7.15
CA ASP A 153 15.79 -3.37 -8.04
C ASP A 153 14.59 -4.12 -7.42
N LEU A 154 13.51 -3.40 -7.21
CA LEU A 154 12.26 -3.96 -6.71
C LEU A 154 11.25 -4.01 -7.84
N GLU A 155 10.93 -5.22 -8.29
CA GLU A 155 9.98 -5.47 -9.36
C GLU A 155 8.57 -5.66 -8.78
N VAL A 156 7.57 -5.06 -9.43
CA VAL A 156 6.15 -5.28 -9.09
C VAL A 156 5.43 -5.72 -10.35
N VAL A 157 4.97 -6.96 -10.37
CA VAL A 157 4.24 -7.54 -11.49
C VAL A 157 2.73 -7.43 -11.23
N PHE A 158 1.99 -6.90 -12.18
CA PHE A 158 0.53 -6.74 -12.04
C PHE A 158 -0.17 -6.66 -13.41
N LEU A 159 -1.45 -7.02 -13.42
CA LEU A 159 -2.26 -6.93 -14.63
C LEU A 159 -2.46 -5.47 -15.08
N PRO A 160 -2.47 -5.16 -16.39
CA PRO A 160 -2.58 -3.78 -16.92
C PRO A 160 -3.80 -3.01 -16.42
N ASN A 161 -4.89 -3.70 -16.11
CA ASN A 161 -6.12 -3.13 -15.58
C ASN A 161 -6.10 -2.91 -14.05
N ASN A 162 -5.01 -3.26 -13.35
CA ASN A 162 -4.84 -2.99 -11.93
C ASN A 162 -4.38 -1.54 -11.69
N GLY A 163 -5.27 -0.59 -11.92
CA GLY A 163 -4.99 0.84 -11.75
C GLY A 163 -4.55 1.24 -10.33
N ARG A 164 -4.98 0.47 -9.31
CA ARG A 164 -4.55 0.71 -7.92
C ARG A 164 -3.07 0.41 -7.74
N MET A 165 -2.60 -0.75 -8.22
CA MET A 165 -1.20 -1.11 -8.14
C MET A 165 -0.33 -0.16 -8.96
N LYS A 166 -0.76 0.18 -10.17
CA LYS A 166 -0.12 1.20 -11.01
C LYS A 166 0.06 2.52 -10.26
N SER A 167 -0.99 3.00 -9.57
CA SER A 167 -0.92 4.25 -8.79
C SER A 167 0.04 4.16 -7.59
N ILE A 168 0.17 3.00 -6.96
CA ILE A 168 1.14 2.78 -5.87
C ILE A 168 2.55 2.83 -6.45
N ALA A 169 2.84 2.07 -7.50
CA ALA A 169 4.15 2.00 -8.13
C ALA A 169 4.61 3.39 -8.66
N LEU A 170 3.72 4.16 -9.29
CA LEU A 170 4.00 5.52 -9.74
C LEU A 170 4.44 6.47 -8.62
N ARG A 171 3.87 6.34 -7.42
CA ARG A 171 4.28 7.16 -6.26
C ARG A 171 5.68 6.81 -5.74
N HIS A 172 6.22 5.68 -6.14
CA HIS A 172 7.56 5.22 -5.83
C HIS A 172 8.49 5.30 -7.06
N GLU A 173 8.15 6.16 -8.03
CA GLU A 173 8.97 6.45 -9.21
C GLU A 173 9.32 5.19 -10.03
N ALA A 174 8.37 4.24 -10.11
CA ALA A 174 8.57 3.02 -10.89
C ALA A 174 8.58 3.32 -12.40
N ASP A 175 9.57 2.77 -13.08
CA ASP A 175 9.60 2.65 -14.53
C ASP A 175 8.78 1.42 -14.95
N PHE A 176 7.96 1.55 -16.00
CA PHE A 176 7.09 0.46 -16.43
C PHE A 176 7.54 -0.14 -17.74
N SER A 177 7.52 -1.46 -17.81
CA SER A 177 7.60 -2.24 -19.03
C SER A 177 6.37 -3.14 -19.16
N LEU A 178 6.00 -3.47 -20.39
CA LEU A 178 4.99 -4.48 -20.68
C LEU A 178 5.73 -5.78 -21.02
N ASP A 179 5.47 -6.84 -20.24
CA ASP A 179 5.98 -8.17 -20.50
C ASP A 179 4.81 -9.10 -20.79
N GLU A 180 4.72 -9.55 -22.05
CA GLU A 180 3.60 -10.35 -22.59
C GLU A 180 2.22 -9.75 -22.27
N THR A 181 1.61 -10.14 -21.16
CA THR A 181 0.27 -9.74 -20.71
C THR A 181 0.27 -9.00 -19.37
N GLU A 182 1.44 -8.80 -18.77
CA GLU A 182 1.59 -8.20 -17.45
C GLU A 182 2.39 -6.89 -17.52
N MET A 183 2.09 -5.99 -16.61
CA MET A 183 2.89 -4.79 -16.38
C MET A 183 3.94 -5.08 -15.32
N VAL A 184 5.18 -4.77 -15.64
CA VAL A 184 6.29 -4.83 -14.68
C VAL A 184 6.72 -3.41 -14.34
N GLY A 185 6.61 -3.06 -13.08
CA GLY A 185 7.13 -1.80 -12.53
C GLY A 185 8.46 -2.06 -11.87
N HIS A 186 9.51 -1.38 -12.31
CA HIS A 186 10.85 -1.44 -11.74
C HIS A 186 11.10 -0.22 -10.86
N MET A 187 11.45 -0.43 -9.60
CA MET A 187 11.76 0.61 -8.63
C MET A 187 13.17 0.44 -8.09
N ARG A 188 14.00 1.47 -8.23
CA ARG A 188 15.32 1.48 -7.61
C ARG A 188 15.21 1.72 -6.11
N THR A 189 15.79 0.83 -5.32
CA THR A 189 15.80 1.02 -3.87
C THR A 189 17.01 1.87 -3.46
N PRO A 190 16.88 2.75 -2.47
CA PRO A 190 18.02 3.48 -1.92
C PRO A 190 19.05 2.50 -1.29
N ARG A 191 20.28 2.96 -1.11
CA ARG A 191 21.28 2.17 -0.38
C ARG A 191 20.95 2.09 1.11
N ALA A 192 21.29 0.97 1.74
CA ALA A 192 21.16 0.80 3.18
C ALA A 192 21.94 1.86 3.95
N THR A 193 21.36 2.39 5.02
CA THR A 193 21.97 3.36 5.92
C THR A 193 21.82 2.89 7.36
N PRO A 194 22.68 3.35 8.30
CA PRO A 194 22.48 3.03 9.73
C PRO A 194 21.10 3.43 10.24
N PHE A 195 20.53 4.52 9.71
CA PHE A 195 19.20 4.97 10.06
C PHE A 195 18.10 4.04 9.54
N SER A 196 18.25 3.47 8.33
CA SER A 196 17.28 2.50 7.81
C SER A 196 17.27 1.21 8.63
N TRP A 197 18.41 0.75 9.10
CA TRP A 197 18.54 -0.39 10.01
C TRP A 197 17.87 -0.11 11.37
N LEU A 198 18.12 1.07 11.94
CA LEU A 198 17.49 1.46 13.21
C LEU A 198 15.95 1.51 13.07
N ARG A 199 15.46 2.05 11.96
CA ARG A 199 14.02 2.14 11.68
C ARG A 199 13.37 0.75 11.54
N GLU A 200 14.04 -0.21 10.90
CA GLU A 200 13.57 -1.60 10.81
C GLU A 200 13.50 -2.22 12.21
N MET A 201 14.58 -2.08 13.01
CA MET A 201 14.63 -2.61 14.39
C MET A 201 13.53 -2.02 15.27
N MET A 202 13.28 -0.73 15.21
CA MET A 202 12.22 -0.08 16.00
C MET A 202 10.82 -0.57 15.58
N GLY A 203 10.60 -0.79 14.28
CA GLY A 203 9.38 -1.39 13.75
C GLY A 203 9.16 -2.82 14.28
N ASP A 204 10.21 -3.63 14.32
CA ASP A 204 10.15 -5.00 14.82
C ASP A 204 9.87 -5.04 16.33
N VAL A 205 10.46 -4.14 17.13
CA VAL A 205 10.23 -4.04 18.58
C VAL A 205 8.78 -3.67 18.89
N SER A 206 8.23 -2.66 18.22
CA SER A 206 6.83 -2.27 18.39
C SER A 206 5.87 -3.39 18.00
N ALA A 207 6.22 -4.17 16.97
CA ALA A 207 5.47 -5.33 16.53
C ALA A 207 5.42 -6.46 17.59
N VAL A 208 6.55 -6.75 18.24
CA VAL A 208 6.62 -7.77 19.29
C VAL A 208 5.72 -7.40 20.48
N PHE A 209 5.73 -6.13 20.91
CA PHE A 209 4.86 -5.68 21.98
C PHE A 209 3.37 -5.77 21.60
N SER A 210 3.00 -5.37 20.38
CA SER A 210 1.61 -5.46 19.92
C SER A 210 1.13 -6.90 19.82
N SER A 211 1.96 -7.83 19.29
CA SER A 211 1.63 -9.26 19.20
C SER A 211 1.47 -9.93 20.55
N ALA A 212 2.27 -9.55 21.55
CA ALA A 212 2.16 -10.09 22.90
C ALA A 212 0.83 -9.68 23.56
N PHE A 213 0.39 -8.45 23.37
CA PHE A 213 -0.90 -7.97 23.87
C PHE A 213 -2.08 -8.67 23.19
N GLU A 214 -2.04 -8.87 21.85
CA GLU A 214 -3.11 -9.54 21.11
C GLU A 214 -3.22 -11.03 21.48
N LEU A 215 -2.09 -11.72 21.74
CA LEU A 215 -2.08 -13.11 22.21
C LEU A 215 -2.67 -13.21 23.61
N GLN A 216 -2.39 -12.26 24.49
CA GLN A 216 -2.93 -12.23 25.84
C GLN A 216 -4.45 -12.03 25.84
N ASP A 217 -4.97 -11.18 24.95
CA ASP A 217 -6.41 -10.92 24.80
C ASP A 217 -7.15 -12.14 24.21
N ARG A 218 -6.50 -12.93 23.35
CA ARG A 218 -7.05 -14.18 22.82
C ARG A 218 -7.10 -15.33 23.87
N MET A 219 -6.22 -15.28 24.86
CA MET A 219 -6.15 -16.31 25.93
C MET A 219 -7.05 -16.01 27.14
N LEU A 220 -7.53 -14.78 27.29
CA LEU A 220 -8.46 -14.43 28.37
C LEU A 220 -9.89 -14.87 28.01
N PRO A 221 -10.57 -15.66 28.85
CA PRO A 221 -11.96 -16.02 28.62
C PRO A 221 -12.81 -14.74 28.64
N ARG A 222 -13.59 -14.52 27.60
CA ARG A 222 -14.53 -13.40 27.53
C ARG A 222 -15.48 -13.48 28.72
N PRO A 223 -15.64 -12.40 29.52
CA PRO A 223 -16.61 -12.40 30.61
C PRO A 223 -18.01 -12.65 30.03
N HIS A 224 -18.67 -13.67 30.51
CA HIS A 224 -20.08 -13.91 30.22
C HIS A 224 -20.87 -12.66 30.60
N ARG A 225 -21.45 -11.98 29.60
CA ARG A 225 -22.52 -11.03 29.86
C ARG A 225 -23.73 -11.85 30.32
N GLY A 226 -23.91 -11.90 31.63
CA GLY A 226 -25.15 -12.40 32.22
C GLY A 226 -26.31 -11.49 31.82
N HIS A 227 -27.41 -12.13 31.49
CA HIS A 227 -28.71 -11.48 31.25
C HIS A 227 -29.29 -10.95 32.56
#